data_bb0d7fa3ee7c1521b84e8d2f0300aea7
#
_entry.id   bb0d7fa3ee7c1521b84e8d2f0300aea7
#
_cell.length_a   1.000
_cell.length_b   1.000
_cell.length_c   1.000
_cell.angle_alpha   90.00
_cell.angle_beta   90.00
_cell.angle_gamma   90.00
#
_symmetry.space_group_name_H-M   'P 1'
#
loop_
_entity.id
_entity.type
_entity.pdbx_description
1 polymer ?
#
loop_
_entity_poly.entity_id
_entity_poly.type
_entity_poly.pdbx_seq_one_letter_code
_entity_poly.pdbx_strand_id
1 'polypeptide(L)'
;MKRATKTLLSSSAAIIVASLVLAAGAALAQSAMSAPPGRLPSSGFRFSETSGEGLYAGICQACHMPDGKGATGAGTYPALAGDQNLAAAGYPVTVVLHGLRGMPPVGYFMTDDQVAAVVNYVRTHFGNNYPDAVNPAEVKAARQ
;
A
#
# COMPACT_ATOMS: atom_id res chain seq x y z
N MET A 1 -49.59 67.87 -7.74
CA MET A 1 -49.67 66.43 -7.54
C MET A 1 -48.88 65.73 -8.65
N LYS A 2 -47.66 65.27 -8.40
CA LYS A 2 -46.80 64.58 -9.39
C LYS A 2 -46.73 63.11 -8.98
N ARG A 3 -47.29 62.23 -9.84
CA ARG A 3 -47.22 60.76 -9.67
C ARG A 3 -45.87 60.25 -10.12
N ALA A 4 -45.13 59.63 -9.28
CA ALA A 4 -43.91 58.91 -9.62
C ALA A 4 -44.26 57.49 -10.08
N THR A 5 -43.99 57.18 -11.34
CA THR A 5 -44.04 55.83 -11.90
C THR A 5 -42.72 55.11 -11.58
N LYS A 6 -42.74 54.12 -10.73
CA LYS A 6 -41.61 53.20 -10.50
C LYS A 6 -41.62 52.14 -11.58
N THR A 7 -40.61 52.18 -12.43
CA THR A 7 -40.30 51.13 -13.40
C THR A 7 -39.75 49.92 -12.70
N LEU A 8 -40.52 48.83 -12.72
CA LEU A 8 -40.09 47.48 -12.36
C LEU A 8 -39.44 46.86 -13.63
N LEU A 9 -38.13 46.92 -13.73
CA LEU A 9 -37.37 46.25 -14.78
C LEU A 9 -36.41 45.25 -14.15
N SER A 10 -36.66 44.00 -14.51
CA SER A 10 -35.64 42.99 -14.77
C SER A 10 -34.92 42.34 -13.60
N SER A 11 -35.65 41.46 -12.88
CA SER A 11 -35.00 40.43 -12.08
C SER A 11 -34.91 39.07 -12.80
N SER A 12 -35.40 38.94 -14.03
CA SER A 12 -35.47 37.63 -14.73
C SER A 12 -34.19 37.24 -15.49
N ALA A 13 -33.32 38.23 -15.81
CA ALA A 13 -32.09 37.94 -16.58
C ALA A 13 -30.95 37.38 -15.75
N ALA A 14 -30.92 37.65 -14.44
CA ALA A 14 -29.84 37.22 -13.58
C ALA A 14 -29.96 35.71 -13.19
N ILE A 15 -31.15 35.13 -13.21
CA ILE A 15 -31.41 33.76 -12.80
C ILE A 15 -30.98 32.75 -13.90
N ILE A 16 -31.07 33.15 -15.18
CA ILE A 16 -30.73 32.24 -16.30
C ILE A 16 -29.21 32.06 -16.44
N VAL A 17 -28.41 33.08 -16.13
CA VAL A 17 -26.94 32.99 -16.21
C VAL A 17 -26.37 32.12 -15.10
N ALA A 18 -26.95 32.18 -13.91
CA ALA A 18 -26.50 31.34 -12.77
C ALA A 18 -26.76 29.83 -13.00
N SER A 19 -27.85 29.50 -13.70
CA SER A 19 -28.20 28.10 -13.98
C SER A 19 -27.28 27.43 -15.01
N LEU A 20 -26.74 28.19 -15.96
CA LEU A 20 -25.82 27.65 -17.00
C LEU A 20 -24.43 27.35 -16.45
N VAL A 21 -23.96 28.08 -15.43
CA VAL A 21 -22.62 27.89 -14.86
C VAL A 21 -22.58 26.65 -13.95
N LEU A 22 -23.69 26.31 -13.27
CA LEU A 22 -23.76 25.08 -12.45
C LEU A 22 -23.79 23.79 -13.27
N ALA A 23 -24.30 23.81 -14.50
CA ALA A 23 -24.36 22.63 -15.36
C ALA A 23 -23.01 22.24 -15.96
N ALA A 24 -22.08 23.17 -16.14
CA ALA A 24 -20.77 22.90 -16.69
C ALA A 24 -19.78 22.29 -15.66
N GLY A 25 -19.99 22.53 -14.37
CA GLY A 25 -19.14 22.01 -13.30
C GLY A 25 -19.35 20.51 -12.99
N ALA A 26 -20.52 19.97 -13.26
CA ALA A 26 -20.83 18.57 -12.97
C ALA A 26 -20.26 17.57 -13.98
N ALA A 27 -19.94 18.03 -15.20
CA ALA A 27 -19.44 17.15 -16.27
C ALA A 27 -17.96 16.78 -16.12
N LEU A 28 -17.17 17.55 -15.36
CA LEU A 28 -15.74 17.28 -15.18
C LEU A 28 -15.43 16.31 -14.03
N ALA A 29 -16.37 16.10 -13.11
CA ALA A 29 -16.18 15.20 -11.95
C ALA A 29 -16.43 13.72 -12.26
N GLN A 30 -17.07 13.39 -13.38
CA GLN A 30 -17.42 12.00 -13.73
C GLN A 30 -16.38 11.28 -14.60
N SER A 31 -15.37 11.97 -15.09
CA SER A 31 -14.31 11.36 -15.91
C SER A 31 -13.24 10.61 -15.10
N ALA A 32 -13.25 10.71 -13.78
CA ALA A 32 -12.23 10.09 -12.92
C ALA A 32 -12.62 8.71 -12.36
N MET A 33 -13.83 8.19 -12.66
CA MET A 33 -14.33 6.98 -11.98
C MET A 33 -14.75 5.87 -12.93
N SER A 34 -14.23 5.86 -14.15
CA SER A 34 -14.38 4.74 -15.10
C SER A 34 -13.06 4.06 -15.37
N ALA A 35 -12.38 3.62 -14.29
CA ALA A 35 -11.48 2.50 -14.44
C ALA A 35 -12.35 1.26 -14.73
N PRO A 36 -12.12 0.50 -15.80
CA PRO A 36 -12.80 -0.77 -15.99
C PRO A 36 -12.53 -1.63 -14.76
N PRO A 37 -13.53 -2.41 -14.26
CA PRO A 37 -13.27 -3.35 -13.17
C PRO A 37 -12.11 -4.21 -13.63
N GLY A 38 -10.98 -4.08 -12.93
CA GLY A 38 -9.76 -4.78 -13.26
C GLY A 38 -10.11 -6.26 -13.31
N ARG A 39 -10.01 -6.85 -14.49
CA ARG A 39 -10.05 -8.29 -14.66
C ARG A 39 -8.96 -8.81 -13.73
N LEU A 40 -9.36 -9.46 -12.63
CA LEU A 40 -8.40 -10.14 -11.77
C LEU A 40 -7.58 -11.06 -12.67
N PRO A 41 -6.25 -10.87 -12.78
CA PRO A 41 -5.47 -11.73 -13.62
C PRO A 41 -5.66 -13.16 -13.13
N SER A 42 -6.02 -14.04 -14.03
CA SER A 42 -6.11 -15.49 -13.78
C SER A 42 -4.75 -16.14 -13.46
N SER A 43 -3.66 -15.40 -13.56
CA SER A 43 -2.35 -15.67 -12.97
C SER A 43 -2.36 -15.09 -11.55
N GLY A 44 -2.31 -15.93 -10.53
CA GLY A 44 -2.45 -15.58 -9.11
C GLY A 44 -1.79 -14.28 -8.71
N PHE A 45 -2.36 -13.63 -7.68
CA PHE A 45 -1.87 -12.39 -7.12
C PHE A 45 -0.34 -12.44 -6.92
N ARG A 46 0.35 -11.44 -7.41
CA ARG A 46 1.81 -11.28 -7.30
C ARG A 46 2.10 -9.82 -6.98
N PHE A 47 3.12 -9.60 -6.17
CA PHE A 47 3.59 -8.25 -5.87
C PHE A 47 4.43 -7.72 -7.05
N SER A 48 4.26 -6.44 -7.36
CA SER A 48 5.01 -5.74 -8.43
C SER A 48 6.32 -5.13 -7.95
N GLU A 49 6.45 -4.90 -6.64
CA GLU A 49 7.61 -4.31 -6.00
C GLU A 49 8.81 -5.26 -6.11
N THR A 50 9.97 -4.71 -6.48
CA THR A 50 11.22 -5.49 -6.61
C THR A 50 12.26 -5.13 -5.55
N SER A 51 12.14 -3.95 -4.93
CA SER A 51 13.03 -3.54 -3.84
C SER A 51 12.57 -4.07 -2.49
N GLY A 52 13.53 -4.39 -1.60
CA GLY A 52 13.22 -4.82 -0.24
C GLY A 52 12.42 -3.77 0.55
N GLU A 53 12.75 -2.47 0.36
CA GLU A 53 12.01 -1.36 0.95
C GLU A 53 10.56 -1.31 0.46
N GLY A 54 10.34 -1.37 -0.86
CA GLY A 54 9.00 -1.35 -1.44
C GLY A 54 8.15 -2.54 -0.98
N LEU A 55 8.72 -3.74 -0.93
CA LEU A 55 8.07 -4.93 -0.41
C LEU A 55 7.73 -4.80 1.09
N TYR A 56 8.65 -4.27 1.88
CA TYR A 56 8.39 -3.99 3.29
C TYR A 56 7.23 -3.01 3.46
N ALA A 57 7.29 -1.88 2.76
CA ALA A 57 6.25 -0.85 2.82
C ALA A 57 4.89 -1.32 2.29
N GLY A 58 4.86 -2.17 1.25
CA GLY A 58 3.63 -2.68 0.67
C GLY A 58 2.98 -3.81 1.48
N ILE A 59 3.75 -4.57 2.25
CA ILE A 59 3.29 -5.84 2.83
C ILE A 59 3.55 -5.91 4.33
N CYS A 60 4.82 -5.78 4.74
CA CYS A 60 5.25 -6.12 6.09
C CYS A 60 4.85 -5.06 7.13
N GLN A 61 4.94 -3.77 6.75
CA GLN A 61 4.65 -2.65 7.65
C GLN A 61 3.20 -2.61 8.14
N ALA A 62 2.27 -3.27 7.44
CA ALA A 62 0.87 -3.35 7.87
C ALA A 62 0.72 -4.00 9.27
N CYS A 63 1.63 -4.90 9.61
CA CYS A 63 1.69 -5.58 10.91
C CYS A 63 2.93 -5.14 11.71
N HIS A 64 4.09 -5.06 11.09
CA HIS A 64 5.36 -4.76 11.78
C HIS A 64 5.64 -3.27 11.95
N MET A 65 4.74 -2.38 11.51
CA MET A 65 4.82 -0.91 11.52
C MET A 65 5.94 -0.35 10.64
N PRO A 66 5.86 0.93 10.23
CA PRO A 66 6.85 1.54 9.33
C PRO A 66 8.27 1.62 9.94
N ASP A 67 8.38 1.61 11.26
CA ASP A 67 9.64 1.67 12.01
C ASP A 67 10.14 0.29 12.49
N GLY A 68 9.46 -0.78 12.10
CA GLY A 68 9.80 -2.15 12.47
C GLY A 68 9.58 -2.51 13.94
N LYS A 69 8.94 -1.65 14.74
CA LYS A 69 8.77 -1.88 16.19
C LYS A 69 7.61 -2.81 16.54
N GLY A 70 6.83 -3.22 15.53
CA GLY A 70 5.63 -4.01 15.80
C GLY A 70 4.57 -3.22 16.56
N ALA A 71 3.54 -3.92 17.01
CA ALA A 71 2.43 -3.31 17.75
C ALA A 71 1.80 -4.29 18.75
N THR A 72 1.17 -3.74 19.80
CA THR A 72 0.32 -4.46 20.74
C THR A 72 -1.04 -3.78 20.84
N GLY A 73 -2.12 -4.57 20.87
CA GLY A 73 -3.49 -4.05 20.91
C GLY A 73 -4.45 -5.21 20.76
N ALA A 74 -5.34 -5.17 19.76
CA ALA A 74 -6.22 -6.29 19.43
C ALA A 74 -5.45 -7.55 18.98
N GLY A 75 -4.19 -7.39 18.57
CA GLY A 75 -3.21 -8.44 18.29
C GLY A 75 -1.83 -8.03 18.79
N THR A 76 -0.87 -8.96 18.75
CA THR A 76 0.53 -8.71 19.04
C THR A 76 1.36 -9.01 17.80
N TYR A 77 2.00 -7.97 17.29
CA TYR A 77 2.90 -8.04 16.14
C TYR A 77 4.33 -7.83 16.62
N PRO A 78 5.26 -8.79 16.45
CA PRO A 78 6.60 -8.68 17.00
C PRO A 78 7.39 -7.56 16.33
N ALA A 79 8.30 -6.96 17.10
CA ALA A 79 9.29 -6.04 16.55
C ALA A 79 10.27 -6.80 15.66
N LEU A 80 10.62 -6.19 14.53
CA LEU A 80 11.76 -6.57 13.69
C LEU A 80 12.98 -5.67 14.00
N ALA A 81 12.73 -4.54 14.66
CA ALA A 81 13.77 -3.60 15.07
C ALA A 81 14.64 -4.24 16.16
N GLY A 82 15.96 -4.35 15.91
CA GLY A 82 16.92 -4.93 16.83
C GLY A 82 16.68 -6.41 17.13
N ASP A 83 16.01 -7.15 16.26
CA ASP A 83 15.65 -8.55 16.49
C ASP A 83 16.85 -9.48 16.23
N GLN A 84 17.34 -10.11 17.29
CA GLN A 84 18.46 -11.04 17.22
C GLN A 84 18.17 -12.33 16.44
N ASN A 85 16.90 -12.71 16.28
CA ASN A 85 16.54 -13.87 15.47
C ASN A 85 16.87 -13.66 13.98
N LEU A 86 16.96 -12.41 13.55
CA LEU A 86 17.35 -12.06 12.17
C LEU A 86 18.84 -12.32 11.89
N ALA A 87 19.67 -12.58 12.90
CA ALA A 87 21.07 -12.94 12.72
C ALA A 87 21.22 -14.24 11.92
N ALA A 88 20.37 -15.22 12.16
CA ALA A 88 20.34 -16.45 11.37
C ALA A 88 19.52 -16.23 10.08
N ALA A 89 20.17 -16.00 8.95
CA ALA A 89 19.53 -15.64 7.68
C ALA A 89 18.39 -16.59 7.25
N GLY A 90 18.53 -17.87 7.49
CA GLY A 90 17.50 -18.88 7.18
C GLY A 90 16.21 -18.73 8.00
N TYR A 91 16.27 -18.12 9.19
CA TYR A 91 15.07 -17.94 10.02
C TYR A 91 14.04 -17.01 9.38
N PRO A 92 14.37 -15.75 9.03
CA PRO A 92 13.38 -14.87 8.37
C PRO A 92 12.95 -15.39 6.99
N VAL A 93 13.82 -16.09 6.24
CA VAL A 93 13.44 -16.75 4.99
C VAL A 93 12.33 -17.77 5.25
N THR A 94 12.53 -18.67 6.21
CA THR A 94 11.53 -19.70 6.57
C THR A 94 10.23 -19.07 7.04
N VAL A 95 10.28 -18.03 7.88
CA VAL A 95 9.08 -17.35 8.39
C VAL A 95 8.30 -16.67 7.26
N VAL A 96 8.97 -16.01 6.32
CA VAL A 96 8.30 -15.38 5.16
C VAL A 96 7.67 -16.43 4.26
N LEU A 97 8.35 -17.54 4.01
CA LEU A 97 7.87 -18.61 3.12
C LEU A 97 6.72 -19.40 3.69
N HIS A 98 6.79 -19.78 4.95
CA HIS A 98 5.89 -20.78 5.55
C HIS A 98 4.94 -20.17 6.60
N GLY A 99 5.17 -18.90 6.96
CA GLY A 99 4.46 -18.26 8.07
C GLY A 99 4.92 -18.77 9.44
N LEU A 100 4.51 -18.07 10.49
CA LEU A 100 4.78 -18.49 11.86
C LEU A 100 3.67 -17.98 12.79
N ARG A 101 2.95 -18.86 13.48
CA ARG A 101 1.85 -18.52 14.38
C ARG A 101 0.80 -17.65 13.65
N GLY A 102 0.64 -16.34 14.01
CA GLY A 102 -0.28 -15.42 13.36
C GLY A 102 0.24 -14.76 12.08
N MET A 103 1.52 -14.93 11.73
CA MET A 103 2.08 -14.41 10.49
C MET A 103 1.75 -15.36 9.32
N PRO A 104 1.05 -14.89 8.28
CA PRO A 104 0.73 -15.71 7.11
C PRO A 104 1.96 -15.98 6.23
N PRO A 105 1.95 -17.05 5.40
CA PRO A 105 3.03 -17.39 4.47
C PRO A 105 3.03 -16.47 3.24
N VAL A 106 3.38 -15.20 3.40
CA VAL A 106 3.32 -14.18 2.35
C VAL A 106 4.27 -14.47 1.17
N GLY A 107 5.34 -15.24 1.42
CA GLY A 107 6.29 -15.68 0.41
C GLY A 107 5.68 -16.55 -0.69
N TYR A 108 4.48 -17.10 -0.50
CA TYR A 108 3.73 -17.78 -1.56
C TYR A 108 3.44 -16.87 -2.76
N PHE A 109 3.25 -15.57 -2.50
CA PHE A 109 2.95 -14.57 -3.51
C PHE A 109 4.19 -13.85 -4.04
N MET A 110 5.39 -14.21 -3.57
CA MET A 110 6.67 -13.58 -3.90
C MET A 110 7.54 -14.50 -4.76
N THR A 111 8.36 -13.90 -5.63
CA THR A 111 9.49 -14.60 -6.26
C THR A 111 10.62 -14.81 -5.25
N ASP A 112 11.60 -15.68 -5.58
CA ASP A 112 12.75 -15.91 -4.72
C ASP A 112 13.59 -14.63 -4.56
N ASP A 113 13.71 -13.83 -5.65
CA ASP A 113 14.38 -12.52 -5.61
C ASP A 113 13.67 -11.55 -4.65
N GLN A 114 12.33 -11.51 -4.66
CA GLN A 114 11.55 -10.65 -3.78
C GLN A 114 11.69 -11.06 -2.31
N VAL A 115 11.66 -12.36 -2.03
CA VAL A 115 11.88 -12.85 -0.65
C VAL A 115 13.29 -12.50 -0.18
N ALA A 116 14.32 -12.75 -1.02
CA ALA A 116 15.70 -12.38 -0.69
C ALA A 116 15.82 -10.85 -0.45
N ALA A 117 15.21 -10.03 -1.32
CA ALA A 117 15.27 -8.58 -1.21
C ALA A 117 14.64 -8.07 0.11
N VAL A 118 13.45 -8.51 0.48
CA VAL A 118 12.78 -8.04 1.70
C VAL A 118 13.45 -8.58 2.96
N VAL A 119 13.95 -9.81 2.95
CA VAL A 119 14.71 -10.40 4.08
C VAL A 119 16.00 -9.61 4.30
N ASN A 120 16.76 -9.31 3.24
CA ASN A 120 17.97 -8.51 3.34
C ASN A 120 17.68 -7.09 3.84
N TYR A 121 16.57 -6.49 3.40
CA TYR A 121 16.15 -5.17 3.87
C TYR A 121 15.93 -5.18 5.38
N VAL A 122 15.12 -6.08 5.93
CA VAL A 122 14.86 -6.10 7.38
C VAL A 122 16.10 -6.47 8.19
N ARG A 123 17.01 -7.27 7.65
CA ARG A 123 18.27 -7.66 8.30
C ARG A 123 19.30 -6.53 8.37
N THR A 124 19.15 -5.49 7.56
CA THR A 124 20.08 -4.35 7.50
C THR A 124 19.47 -3.02 7.93
N HIS A 125 18.16 -3.00 8.25
CA HIS A 125 17.42 -1.80 8.64
C HIS A 125 16.86 -1.94 10.06
N PHE A 126 16.21 -0.90 10.55
CA PHE A 126 15.57 -0.87 11.87
C PHE A 126 16.53 -1.15 13.05
N GLY A 127 17.80 -0.72 12.92
CA GLY A 127 18.82 -0.98 13.92
C GLY A 127 19.47 -2.36 13.85
N ASN A 128 19.08 -3.19 12.87
CA ASN A 128 19.76 -4.44 12.57
C ASN A 128 20.99 -4.20 11.70
N ASN A 129 22.02 -5.02 11.87
CA ASN A 129 23.26 -4.97 11.10
C ASN A 129 23.80 -6.38 10.83
N TYR A 130 23.08 -7.14 10.01
CA TYR A 130 23.45 -8.49 9.59
C TYR A 130 23.79 -8.46 8.09
N PRO A 131 25.07 -8.24 7.71
CA PRO A 131 25.48 -7.94 6.33
C PRO A 131 25.55 -9.16 5.41
N ASP A 132 25.53 -10.38 5.94
CA ASP A 132 25.52 -11.62 5.16
C ASP A 132 24.20 -11.74 4.38
N ALA A 133 24.26 -11.41 3.08
CA ALA A 133 23.08 -11.34 2.25
C ALA A 133 22.55 -12.73 1.86
N VAL A 134 21.22 -12.89 2.00
CA VAL A 134 20.48 -14.02 1.41
C VAL A 134 20.43 -13.85 -0.09
N ASN A 135 20.67 -14.94 -0.83
CA ASN A 135 20.51 -14.97 -2.28
C ASN A 135 19.25 -15.78 -2.70
N PRO A 136 18.73 -15.56 -3.94
CA PRO A 136 17.52 -16.25 -4.41
C PRO A 136 17.63 -17.79 -4.45
N ALA A 137 18.83 -18.34 -4.61
CA ALA A 137 19.02 -19.80 -4.64
C ALA A 137 18.81 -20.42 -3.23
N GLU A 138 19.20 -19.71 -2.17
CA GLU A 138 18.93 -20.11 -0.77
C GLU A 138 17.44 -20.08 -0.48
N VAL A 139 16.72 -19.04 -0.95
CA VAL A 139 15.26 -18.94 -0.84
C VAL A 139 14.60 -20.12 -1.56
N LYS A 140 15.02 -20.42 -2.79
CA LYS A 140 14.51 -21.55 -3.58
C LYS A 140 14.72 -22.89 -2.85
N ALA A 141 15.88 -23.08 -2.23
CA ALA A 141 16.18 -24.29 -1.45
C ALA A 141 15.26 -24.40 -0.22
N ALA A 142 14.92 -23.29 0.42
CA ALA A 142 14.06 -23.25 1.60
C ALA A 142 12.56 -23.42 1.31
N ARG A 143 12.13 -23.39 0.03
CA ARG A 143 10.72 -23.64 -0.36
C ARG A 143 10.35 -25.13 -0.38
N GLN A 144 11.30 -26.03 -0.27
CA GLN A 144 11.11 -27.50 -0.36
C GLN A 144 10.57 -28.11 0.92
#